data_f645168b57a44284d8598cefcf20545d
#
_entry.id   f645168b57a44284d8598cefcf20545d
#
_cell.length_a   1.000
_cell.length_b   1.000
_cell.length_c   1.000
_cell.angle_alpha   90.00
_cell.angle_beta   90.00
_cell.angle_gamma   90.00
#
_symmetry.space_group_name_H-M   'P 1'
#
loop_
_entity.id
_entity.type
_entity.pdbx_description
1 polymer ?
#
loop_
_entity_poly.entity_id
_entity_poly.type
_entity_poly.pdbx_seq_one_letter_code
_entity_poly.pdbx_strand_id
1 'polypeptide(L)'
;IKLIPAPKSSSVMNENTTMTEIKPLTTPNNSSSLQQWLNYCEQLHDKPIDMGLSRVREVAQRMGLHFKCPVITVAGTNGKGSTCALTESILSQAGYKTGVFTSPHLVHFEERLRIGGVAVDPKSLVTGFLAVEAARVSDSSGDFDDVSLTYFEFTTLAILHVMTESKLDIAILEVGLGGRLDAVNIIDADCAIITSIDLDHMEYLGDSREKIG
;
A
#
# COMPACT_ATOMS: atom_id res chain seq x y z
N ILE A 1 48.42 -43.38 -30.30
CA ILE A 1 47.51 -42.88 -29.22
C ILE A 1 48.41 -42.22 -28.19
N LYS A 2 48.46 -40.87 -28.16
CA LYS A 2 49.24 -40.09 -27.21
C LYS A 2 48.31 -39.63 -26.12
N LEU A 3 48.53 -40.03 -24.88
CA LEU A 3 47.89 -39.60 -23.69
C LEU A 3 48.33 -38.18 -23.34
N ILE A 4 47.38 -37.27 -23.15
CA ILE A 4 47.57 -35.90 -22.66
C ILE A 4 47.42 -35.93 -21.14
N PRO A 5 48.36 -35.39 -20.34
CA PRO A 5 48.27 -35.37 -18.89
C PRO A 5 47.31 -34.27 -18.40
N ALA A 6 46.58 -34.56 -17.32
CA ALA A 6 45.65 -33.66 -16.66
C ALA A 6 46.37 -32.44 -16.01
N PRO A 7 45.76 -31.25 -15.97
CA PRO A 7 46.34 -30.10 -15.30
C PRO A 7 46.26 -30.25 -13.78
N LYS A 8 47.33 -29.86 -13.11
CA LYS A 8 47.46 -29.83 -11.65
C LYS A 8 46.58 -28.69 -11.05
N SER A 9 45.86 -29.05 -10.03
CA SER A 9 45.17 -28.11 -9.14
C SER A 9 46.16 -27.25 -8.35
N SER A 10 46.04 -25.95 -8.42
CA SER A 10 46.41 -25.02 -7.32
C SER A 10 45.95 -23.61 -7.65
N SER A 11 44.91 -23.18 -7.01
CA SER A 11 44.83 -21.78 -6.51
C SER A 11 43.73 -21.72 -5.49
N VAL A 12 44.12 -21.48 -4.27
CA VAL A 12 43.29 -21.07 -3.14
C VAL A 12 42.60 -19.78 -3.54
N MET A 13 41.28 -19.82 -3.74
CA MET A 13 40.50 -18.60 -3.83
C MET A 13 40.28 -18.09 -2.42
N ASN A 14 40.84 -16.91 -2.12
CA ASN A 14 40.49 -16.12 -1.00
C ASN A 14 39.05 -15.63 -1.22
N GLU A 15 38.08 -16.26 -0.60
CA GLU A 15 36.73 -15.72 -0.42
C GLU A 15 36.77 -14.67 0.69
N ASN A 16 37.23 -13.47 0.36
CA ASN A 16 36.85 -12.29 1.09
C ASN A 16 35.40 -11.93 0.71
N THR A 17 34.44 -12.68 1.21
CA THR A 17 33.05 -12.25 1.25
C THR A 17 33.00 -11.17 2.32
N THR A 18 33.11 -9.93 1.93
CA THR A 18 32.74 -8.77 2.77
C THR A 18 31.28 -8.96 3.15
N MET A 19 31.06 -9.42 4.37
CA MET A 19 29.73 -9.32 5.00
C MET A 19 29.37 -7.84 5.01
N THR A 20 28.48 -7.45 4.10
CA THR A 20 27.87 -6.11 4.14
C THR A 20 27.14 -6.05 5.47
N GLU A 21 27.62 -5.25 6.41
CA GLU A 21 26.88 -4.96 7.64
C GLU A 21 25.51 -4.45 7.23
N ILE A 22 24.46 -5.24 7.53
CA ILE A 22 23.08 -4.83 7.34
C ILE A 22 22.86 -3.72 8.37
N LYS A 23 22.93 -2.48 7.90
CA LYS A 23 22.66 -1.31 8.72
C LYS A 23 21.24 -1.44 9.25
N PRO A 24 21.00 -1.35 10.56
CA PRO A 24 19.66 -1.48 11.09
C PRO A 24 18.75 -0.44 10.44
N LEU A 25 17.57 -0.87 10.02
CA LEU A 25 16.58 0.00 9.39
C LEU A 25 16.16 1.07 10.39
N THR A 26 16.49 2.33 10.09
CA THR A 26 16.19 3.46 10.99
C THR A 26 14.76 3.94 10.69
N THR A 27 13.89 3.87 11.68
CA THR A 27 12.52 4.38 11.59
C THR A 27 12.53 5.89 11.37
N PRO A 28 11.87 6.40 10.32
CA PRO A 28 11.71 7.83 10.11
C PRO A 28 10.87 8.46 11.22
N ASN A 29 10.92 9.78 11.34
CA ASN A 29 10.22 10.53 12.38
C ASN A 29 9.46 11.73 11.77
N ASN A 30 8.90 12.58 12.63
CA ASN A 30 8.10 13.75 12.22
C ASN A 30 8.87 14.77 11.35
N SER A 31 10.20 14.82 11.43
CA SER A 31 11.03 15.70 10.60
C SER A 31 11.48 15.04 9.29
N SER A 32 11.20 13.77 9.09
CA SER A 32 11.56 13.02 7.90
C SER A 32 10.68 13.41 6.71
N SER A 33 11.28 13.45 5.52
CA SER A 33 10.52 13.67 4.28
C SER A 33 9.62 12.48 3.94
N LEU A 34 8.59 12.73 3.13
CA LEU A 34 7.74 11.65 2.61
C LEU A 34 8.57 10.58 1.87
N GLN A 35 9.57 10.98 1.09
CA GLN A 35 10.45 10.01 0.40
C GLN A 35 11.23 9.10 1.36
N GLN A 36 11.66 9.60 2.52
CA GLN A 36 12.31 8.77 3.52
C GLN A 36 11.33 7.74 4.11
N TRP A 37 10.08 8.11 4.31
CA TRP A 37 9.02 7.19 4.73
C TRP A 37 8.74 6.12 3.68
N LEU A 38 8.62 6.51 2.40
CA LEU A 38 8.40 5.56 1.30
C LEU A 38 9.54 4.54 1.19
N ASN A 39 10.79 5.00 1.23
CA ASN A 39 11.96 4.12 1.22
C ASN A 39 12.02 3.18 2.43
N TYR A 40 11.54 3.62 3.58
CA TYR A 40 11.41 2.81 4.78
C TYR A 40 10.37 1.70 4.59
N CYS A 41 9.19 2.05 4.10
CA CYS A 41 8.10 1.09 3.88
C CYS A 41 8.47 -0.02 2.88
N GLU A 42 9.31 0.27 1.89
CA GLU A 42 9.79 -0.73 0.91
C GLU A 42 10.66 -1.83 1.55
N GLN A 43 11.19 -1.59 2.75
CA GLN A 43 12.11 -2.49 3.43
C GLN A 43 11.48 -3.23 4.62
N LEU A 44 10.20 -2.95 4.93
CA LEU A 44 9.54 -3.51 6.12
C LEU A 44 9.05 -4.94 5.95
N HIS A 45 8.86 -5.39 4.72
CA HIS A 45 8.31 -6.71 4.44
C HIS A 45 9.12 -7.41 3.36
N ASP A 46 9.36 -8.70 3.53
CA ASP A 46 10.21 -9.49 2.62
C ASP A 46 9.59 -9.65 1.22
N LYS A 47 8.27 -9.60 1.15
CA LYS A 47 7.53 -9.75 -0.12
C LYS A 47 6.93 -8.42 -0.54
N PRO A 48 7.08 -8.02 -1.81
CA PRO A 48 6.44 -6.81 -2.32
C PRO A 48 4.91 -6.92 -2.39
N ILE A 49 4.39 -8.13 -2.60
CA ILE A 49 2.97 -8.47 -2.59
C ILE A 49 2.76 -9.71 -1.72
N ASP A 50 1.94 -9.57 -0.69
CA ASP A 50 1.55 -10.68 0.18
C ASP A 50 0.04 -10.57 0.45
N MET A 51 -0.74 -11.37 -0.30
CA MET A 51 -2.19 -11.32 -0.31
C MET A 51 -2.79 -11.74 1.02
N GLY A 52 -3.65 -10.92 1.58
CA GLY A 52 -4.34 -11.18 2.83
C GLY A 52 -4.73 -9.91 3.57
N LEU A 53 -5.69 -10.01 4.48
CA LEU A 53 -6.20 -8.85 5.21
C LEU A 53 -5.91 -8.89 6.71
N SER A 54 -5.29 -9.96 7.23
CA SER A 54 -5.07 -10.11 8.68
C SER A 54 -4.19 -9.01 9.25
N ARG A 55 -3.02 -8.80 8.66
CA ARG A 55 -2.04 -7.78 9.09
C ARG A 55 -2.62 -6.37 9.05
N VAL A 56 -3.15 -6.00 7.88
CA VAL A 56 -3.70 -4.66 7.66
C VAL A 56 -4.93 -4.39 8.53
N ARG A 57 -5.80 -5.39 8.77
CA ARG A 57 -6.94 -5.27 9.69
C ARG A 57 -6.50 -5.07 11.14
N GLU A 58 -5.50 -5.81 11.58
CA GLU A 58 -4.98 -5.70 12.92
C GLU A 58 -4.48 -4.28 13.19
N VAL A 59 -3.64 -3.73 12.29
CA VAL A 59 -3.13 -2.36 12.44
C VAL A 59 -4.25 -1.34 12.33
N ALA A 60 -5.20 -1.50 11.39
CA ALA A 60 -6.38 -0.63 11.27
C ALA A 60 -7.22 -0.59 12.56
N GLN A 61 -7.40 -1.74 13.23
CA GLN A 61 -8.09 -1.83 14.51
C GLN A 61 -7.35 -1.10 15.61
N ARG A 62 -6.02 -1.27 15.71
CA ARG A 62 -5.17 -0.53 16.67
C ARG A 62 -5.22 0.98 16.44
N MET A 63 -5.31 1.42 15.18
CA MET A 63 -5.49 2.84 14.80
C MET A 63 -6.89 3.37 15.10
N GLY A 64 -7.88 2.53 15.36
CA GLY A 64 -9.29 2.92 15.47
C GLY A 64 -9.84 3.50 14.15
N LEU A 65 -9.35 3.01 13.01
CA LEU A 65 -9.65 3.54 11.70
C LEU A 65 -11.12 3.30 11.34
N HIS A 66 -11.89 4.38 11.18
CA HIS A 66 -13.31 4.32 10.89
C HIS A 66 -13.78 5.53 10.08
N PHE A 67 -14.46 5.31 8.95
CA PHE A 67 -15.10 6.36 8.18
C PHE A 67 -16.44 6.76 8.79
N LYS A 68 -16.70 8.06 8.86
CA LYS A 68 -17.97 8.65 9.32
C LYS A 68 -18.85 9.13 8.15
N CYS A 69 -18.41 8.90 6.94
CA CYS A 69 -19.12 9.26 5.71
C CYS A 69 -19.30 8.01 4.85
N PRO A 70 -20.22 8.01 3.88
CA PRO A 70 -20.37 6.94 2.91
C PRO A 70 -19.06 6.66 2.15
N VAL A 71 -18.81 5.37 1.85
CA VAL A 71 -17.64 4.89 1.13
C VAL A 71 -18.08 4.23 -0.17
N ILE A 72 -17.51 4.70 -1.29
CA ILE A 72 -17.63 4.07 -2.61
C ILE A 72 -16.32 3.34 -2.90
N THR A 73 -16.39 2.04 -3.13
CA THR A 73 -15.22 1.25 -3.56
C THR A 73 -15.33 0.93 -5.05
N VAL A 74 -14.25 1.17 -5.79
CA VAL A 74 -14.18 0.93 -7.24
C VAL A 74 -13.17 -0.15 -7.53
N ALA A 75 -13.62 -1.28 -8.08
CA ALA A 75 -12.82 -2.44 -8.46
C ALA A 75 -12.92 -2.73 -9.96
N GLY A 76 -12.09 -3.64 -10.45
CA GLY A 76 -12.06 -4.12 -11.84
C GLY A 76 -10.66 -4.09 -12.44
N THR A 77 -10.52 -4.67 -13.61
CA THR A 77 -9.23 -4.71 -14.33
C THR A 77 -8.91 -3.37 -14.95
N ASN A 78 -9.81 -2.82 -15.75
CA ASN A 78 -9.61 -1.54 -16.45
C ASN A 78 -10.71 -0.52 -16.09
N GLY A 79 -10.38 0.77 -16.16
CA GLY A 79 -11.33 1.86 -15.99
C GLY A 79 -11.57 2.30 -14.53
N LYS A 80 -10.93 1.70 -13.53
CA LYS A 80 -11.06 2.07 -12.13
C LYS A 80 -10.79 3.55 -11.89
N GLY A 81 -9.58 4.03 -12.23
CA GLY A 81 -9.18 5.42 -12.03
C GLY A 81 -10.07 6.42 -12.78
N SER A 82 -10.51 6.10 -14.02
CA SER A 82 -11.45 6.92 -14.77
C SER A 82 -12.81 6.99 -14.07
N THR A 83 -13.29 5.88 -13.53
CA THR A 83 -14.53 5.83 -12.76
C THR A 83 -14.42 6.64 -11.47
N CYS A 84 -13.30 6.53 -10.74
CA CYS A 84 -13.03 7.35 -9.57
C CYS A 84 -13.05 8.84 -9.90
N ALA A 85 -12.35 9.26 -10.98
CA ALA A 85 -12.29 10.65 -11.40
C ALA A 85 -13.64 11.21 -11.82
N LEU A 86 -14.45 10.42 -12.55
CA LEU A 86 -15.79 10.82 -12.95
C LEU A 86 -16.73 10.94 -11.74
N THR A 87 -16.68 9.97 -10.83
CA THR A 87 -17.48 9.99 -9.60
C THR A 87 -17.10 11.18 -8.72
N GLU A 88 -15.80 11.46 -8.55
CA GLU A 88 -15.29 12.65 -7.86
C GLU A 88 -15.84 13.93 -8.48
N SER A 89 -15.76 14.06 -9.81
CA SER A 89 -16.25 15.24 -10.54
C SER A 89 -17.74 15.47 -10.32
N ILE A 90 -18.56 14.43 -10.42
CA ILE A 90 -20.02 14.52 -10.23
C ILE A 90 -20.35 14.98 -8.80
N LEU A 91 -19.73 14.32 -7.81
CA LEU A 91 -20.00 14.61 -6.40
C LEU A 91 -19.49 15.99 -5.98
N SER A 92 -18.33 16.40 -6.47
CA SER A 92 -17.78 17.74 -6.22
C SER A 92 -18.65 18.83 -6.85
N GLN A 93 -19.18 18.62 -8.08
CA GLN A 93 -20.13 19.55 -8.70
C GLN A 93 -21.46 19.62 -7.95
N ALA A 94 -21.85 18.55 -7.27
CA ALA A 94 -23.02 18.53 -6.39
C ALA A 94 -22.75 19.18 -5.03
N GLY A 95 -21.53 19.66 -4.76
CA GLY A 95 -21.17 20.39 -3.55
C GLY A 95 -20.64 19.53 -2.41
N TYR A 96 -20.38 18.23 -2.64
CA TYR A 96 -19.81 17.35 -1.63
C TYR A 96 -18.29 17.50 -1.55
N LYS A 97 -17.75 17.46 -0.33
CA LYS A 97 -16.31 17.37 -0.08
C LYS A 97 -15.87 15.92 -0.21
N THR A 98 -15.24 15.60 -1.33
CA THR A 98 -14.77 14.25 -1.65
C THR A 98 -13.38 13.98 -1.10
N GLY A 99 -13.11 12.74 -0.70
CA GLY A 99 -11.77 12.17 -0.55
C GLY A 99 -11.62 11.03 -1.54
N VAL A 100 -10.53 11.01 -2.32
CA VAL A 100 -10.31 10.00 -3.35
C VAL A 100 -8.94 9.36 -3.17
N PHE A 101 -8.92 8.06 -2.96
CA PHE A 101 -7.71 7.24 -3.01
C PHE A 101 -7.63 6.51 -4.34
N THR A 102 -6.53 6.69 -5.08
CA THR A 102 -6.24 6.01 -6.34
C THR A 102 -4.81 5.44 -6.35
N SER A 103 -4.58 4.38 -7.14
CA SER A 103 -3.26 3.77 -7.33
C SER A 103 -3.12 3.13 -8.72
N PRO A 104 -1.89 3.11 -9.29
CA PRO A 104 -0.68 3.80 -8.84
C PRO A 104 -0.72 5.32 -9.08
N HIS A 105 0.27 6.07 -8.57
CA HIS A 105 0.53 7.45 -8.98
C HIS A 105 1.31 7.49 -10.30
N LEU A 106 1.30 8.63 -11.00
CA LEU A 106 2.02 8.80 -12.25
C LEU A 106 3.41 9.41 -12.05
N VAL A 107 3.53 10.43 -11.22
CA VAL A 107 4.79 11.17 -10.98
C VAL A 107 5.09 11.29 -9.49
N HIS A 108 4.12 11.74 -8.70
CA HIS A 108 4.29 12.02 -7.28
C HIS A 108 3.36 11.17 -6.43
N PHE A 109 3.85 10.66 -5.30
CA PHE A 109 3.07 9.80 -4.41
C PHE A 109 1.78 10.47 -3.92
N GLU A 110 1.79 11.77 -3.69
CA GLU A 110 0.65 12.58 -3.23
C GLU A 110 -0.56 12.52 -4.16
N GLU A 111 -0.35 12.18 -5.44
CA GLU A 111 -1.44 11.97 -6.41
C GLU A 111 -2.42 10.87 -5.97
N ARG A 112 -1.93 9.94 -5.11
CA ARG A 112 -2.76 8.85 -4.60
C ARG A 112 -3.90 9.31 -3.69
N LEU A 113 -3.78 10.51 -3.11
CA LEU A 113 -4.82 11.05 -2.24
C LEU A 113 -5.21 12.46 -2.67
N ARG A 114 -6.45 12.64 -3.09
CA ARG A 114 -7.06 13.95 -3.32
C ARG A 114 -8.16 14.21 -2.31
N ILE A 115 -8.23 15.44 -1.82
CA ILE A 115 -9.31 15.92 -0.95
C ILE A 115 -9.89 17.19 -1.57
N GLY A 116 -11.20 17.18 -1.86
CA GLY A 116 -11.85 18.29 -2.55
C GLY A 116 -11.25 18.56 -3.94
N GLY A 117 -10.83 17.52 -4.66
CA GLY A 117 -10.25 17.63 -6.01
C GLY A 117 -8.76 18.00 -6.06
N VAL A 118 -8.10 18.20 -4.91
CA VAL A 118 -6.69 18.64 -4.83
C VAL A 118 -5.84 17.56 -4.14
N ALA A 119 -4.66 17.26 -4.72
CA ALA A 119 -3.70 16.38 -4.08
C ALA A 119 -3.26 16.96 -2.72
N VAL A 120 -3.13 16.09 -1.72
CA VAL A 120 -2.77 16.53 -0.37
C VAL A 120 -1.31 16.97 -0.26
N ASP A 121 -1.02 17.80 0.74
CA ASP A 121 0.35 18.17 1.07
C ASP A 121 1.12 16.93 1.60
N PRO A 122 2.39 16.71 1.19
CA PRO A 122 3.24 15.63 1.68
C PRO A 122 3.29 15.50 3.21
N LYS A 123 3.22 16.61 3.94
CA LYS A 123 3.20 16.61 5.42
C LYS A 123 1.96 15.95 6.00
N SER A 124 0.81 16.11 5.34
CA SER A 124 -0.42 15.42 5.73
C SER A 124 -0.25 13.90 5.63
N LEU A 125 0.43 13.41 4.59
CA LEU A 125 0.74 12.00 4.46
C LEU A 125 1.72 11.53 5.55
N VAL A 126 2.75 12.33 5.87
CA VAL A 126 3.69 12.00 6.96
C VAL A 126 2.95 11.78 8.29
N THR A 127 1.90 12.52 8.59
CA THR A 127 1.09 12.27 9.81
C THR A 127 0.42 10.90 9.77
N GLY A 128 -0.08 10.48 8.61
CA GLY A 128 -0.62 9.14 8.42
C GLY A 128 0.43 8.04 8.60
N PHE A 129 1.63 8.23 8.04
CA PHE A 129 2.74 7.29 8.19
C PHE A 129 3.16 7.13 9.67
N LEU A 130 3.23 8.23 10.41
CA LEU A 130 3.51 8.21 11.85
C LEU A 130 2.44 7.43 12.63
N ALA A 131 1.16 7.62 12.29
CA ALA A 131 0.06 6.91 12.95
C ALA A 131 0.12 5.40 12.67
N VAL A 132 0.42 4.98 11.44
CA VAL A 132 0.61 3.56 11.09
C VAL A 132 1.79 2.98 11.85
N GLU A 133 2.94 3.66 11.85
CA GLU A 133 4.13 3.19 12.57
C GLU A 133 3.87 2.98 14.05
N ALA A 134 3.22 3.95 14.70
CA ALA A 134 2.87 3.86 16.12
C ALA A 134 1.90 2.70 16.41
N ALA A 135 1.03 2.34 15.45
CA ALA A 135 0.05 1.27 15.65
C ALA A 135 0.60 -0.12 15.30
N ARG A 136 1.58 -0.23 14.38
CA ARG A 136 2.13 -1.52 13.97
C ARG A 136 3.23 -2.06 14.88
N VAL A 137 3.92 -1.17 15.59
CA VAL A 137 5.02 -1.54 16.50
C VAL A 137 4.46 -1.81 17.88
N SER A 138 4.97 -2.83 18.55
CA SER A 138 4.63 -3.13 19.94
C SER A 138 5.00 -1.94 20.83
N ASP A 139 4.12 -1.62 21.77
CA ASP A 139 4.43 -0.63 22.79
C ASP A 139 5.31 -1.23 23.90
N SER A 140 5.76 -0.38 24.82
CA SER A 140 6.57 -0.81 25.97
C SER A 140 5.82 -1.70 26.97
N SER A 141 4.50 -1.88 26.83
CA SER A 141 3.70 -2.81 27.64
C SER A 141 3.87 -4.26 27.16
N GLY A 142 4.26 -4.46 25.87
CA GLY A 142 4.42 -5.78 25.28
C GLY A 142 3.09 -6.50 25.01
N ASP A 143 1.99 -5.74 24.98
CA ASP A 143 0.64 -6.32 24.76
C ASP A 143 0.43 -6.80 23.32
N PHE A 144 1.28 -6.38 22.38
CA PHE A 144 1.18 -6.71 20.97
C PHE A 144 2.54 -7.02 20.36
N ASP A 145 2.57 -7.93 19.39
CA ASP A 145 3.72 -8.15 18.52
C ASP A 145 3.80 -7.09 17.41
N ASP A 146 5.01 -6.85 16.91
CA ASP A 146 5.22 -6.00 15.74
C ASP A 146 4.55 -6.62 14.51
N VAL A 147 3.80 -5.80 13.77
CA VAL A 147 3.17 -6.23 12.52
C VAL A 147 4.01 -5.75 11.33
N SER A 148 4.49 -6.71 10.54
CA SER A 148 5.16 -6.43 9.27
C SER A 148 4.10 -6.13 8.20
N LEU A 149 4.19 -4.97 7.54
CA LEU A 149 3.28 -4.52 6.48
C LEU A 149 4.04 -4.40 5.16
N THR A 150 3.43 -4.86 4.06
CA THR A 150 3.92 -4.55 2.73
C THR A 150 3.85 -3.05 2.46
N TYR A 151 4.61 -2.56 1.49
CA TYR A 151 4.55 -1.16 1.05
C TYR A 151 3.11 -0.70 0.79
N PHE A 152 2.33 -1.52 0.08
CA PHE A 152 0.95 -1.15 -0.26
C PHE A 152 0.03 -1.13 0.96
N GLU A 153 0.13 -2.11 1.86
CA GLU A 153 -0.63 -2.14 3.11
C GLU A 153 -0.34 -0.93 3.98
N PHE A 154 0.94 -0.61 4.18
CA PHE A 154 1.36 0.53 4.99
C PHE A 154 0.84 1.86 4.42
N THR A 155 1.10 2.09 3.13
CA THR A 155 0.72 3.34 2.47
C THR A 155 -0.80 3.49 2.34
N THR A 156 -1.54 2.40 2.16
CA THR A 156 -3.02 2.40 2.19
C THR A 156 -3.53 2.83 3.55
N LEU A 157 -3.05 2.25 4.65
CA LEU A 157 -3.45 2.64 6.00
C LEU A 157 -3.16 4.11 6.30
N ALA A 158 -1.98 4.61 5.89
CA ALA A 158 -1.61 6.01 6.06
C ALA A 158 -2.57 6.95 5.31
N ILE A 159 -2.91 6.62 4.08
CA ILE A 159 -3.87 7.38 3.27
C ILE A 159 -5.27 7.36 3.90
N LEU A 160 -5.77 6.16 4.28
CA LEU A 160 -7.07 6.01 4.92
C LEU A 160 -7.16 6.80 6.23
N HIS A 161 -6.08 6.82 7.03
CA HIS A 161 -6.02 7.64 8.24
C HIS A 161 -6.20 9.14 7.93
N VAL A 162 -5.45 9.67 6.95
CA VAL A 162 -5.59 11.08 6.54
C VAL A 162 -7.01 11.38 6.05
N MET A 163 -7.64 10.45 5.34
CA MET A 163 -9.03 10.60 4.87
C MET A 163 -10.00 10.66 6.04
N THR A 164 -9.88 9.79 7.06
CA THR A 164 -10.79 9.79 8.22
C THR A 164 -10.71 11.07 9.04
N GLU A 165 -9.51 11.69 9.10
CA GLU A 165 -9.31 12.99 9.79
C GLU A 165 -9.78 14.21 8.98
N SER A 166 -10.08 14.05 7.69
CA SER A 166 -10.32 15.17 6.77
C SER A 166 -11.76 15.69 6.74
N LYS A 167 -12.69 15.16 7.55
CA LYS A 167 -14.11 15.54 7.58
C LYS A 167 -14.73 15.54 6.19
N LEU A 168 -14.71 14.39 5.54
CA LEU A 168 -15.26 14.17 4.21
C LEU A 168 -16.79 14.01 4.27
N ASP A 169 -17.48 14.39 3.19
CA ASP A 169 -18.88 14.03 2.96
C ASP A 169 -18.99 12.66 2.29
N ILE A 170 -17.96 12.24 1.53
CA ILE A 170 -17.90 10.94 0.85
C ILE A 170 -16.45 10.55 0.55
N ALA A 171 -16.17 9.27 0.69
CA ALA A 171 -14.88 8.65 0.33
C ALA A 171 -15.03 7.78 -0.92
N ILE A 172 -14.05 7.85 -1.82
CA ILE A 172 -13.95 7.03 -3.04
C ILE A 172 -12.62 6.29 -2.98
N LEU A 173 -12.67 4.96 -3.00
CA LEU A 173 -11.52 4.10 -2.82
C LEU A 173 -11.31 3.23 -4.06
N GLU A 174 -10.18 3.35 -4.72
CA GLU A 174 -9.77 2.47 -5.81
C GLU A 174 -9.07 1.23 -5.27
N VAL A 175 -9.52 0.05 -5.68
CA VAL A 175 -8.84 -1.22 -5.41
C VAL A 175 -7.53 -1.29 -6.20
N GLY A 176 -6.43 -1.59 -5.53
CA GLY A 176 -5.11 -1.67 -6.16
C GLY A 176 -4.94 -2.93 -6.99
N LEU A 177 -5.16 -4.10 -6.40
CA LEU A 177 -4.95 -5.40 -7.05
C LEU A 177 -6.09 -6.38 -6.72
N GLY A 178 -6.75 -6.87 -7.77
CA GLY A 178 -7.82 -7.85 -7.64
C GLY A 178 -9.06 -7.26 -6.99
N GLY A 179 -9.43 -7.77 -5.83
CA GLY A 179 -10.65 -7.34 -5.11
C GLY A 179 -10.56 -7.71 -3.63
N ARG A 180 -11.23 -8.79 -3.26
CA ARG A 180 -11.51 -9.23 -1.87
C ARG A 180 -10.32 -9.19 -0.90
N LEU A 181 -9.08 -9.44 -1.36
CA LEU A 181 -7.87 -9.49 -0.54
C LEU A 181 -7.00 -8.23 -0.65
N ASP A 182 -7.45 -7.21 -1.39
CA ASP A 182 -6.78 -5.93 -1.46
C ASP A 182 -6.93 -5.15 -0.13
N ALA A 183 -5.86 -4.45 0.28
CA ALA A 183 -5.81 -3.72 1.54
C ALA A 183 -6.94 -2.68 1.70
N VAL A 184 -7.44 -2.11 0.61
CA VAL A 184 -8.59 -1.18 0.61
C VAL A 184 -9.86 -1.83 1.17
N ASN A 185 -10.02 -3.14 0.96
CA ASN A 185 -11.21 -3.89 1.40
C ASN A 185 -11.22 -4.29 2.89
N ILE A 186 -10.37 -3.66 3.70
CA ILE A 186 -10.57 -3.63 5.16
C ILE A 186 -11.72 -2.69 5.55
N ILE A 187 -12.09 -1.78 4.65
CA ILE A 187 -13.21 -0.85 4.83
C ILE A 187 -14.44 -1.42 4.11
N ASP A 188 -15.54 -1.54 4.83
CA ASP A 188 -16.81 -1.94 4.24
C ASP A 188 -17.38 -0.76 3.41
N ALA A 189 -17.72 -1.05 2.16
CA ALA A 189 -18.26 -0.06 1.24
C ALA A 189 -19.79 0.05 1.36
N ASP A 190 -20.31 1.29 1.33
CA ASP A 190 -21.75 1.54 1.17
C ASP A 190 -22.20 1.35 -0.28
N CYS A 191 -21.27 1.54 -1.23
CA CYS A 191 -21.49 1.30 -2.65
C CYS A 191 -20.22 0.68 -3.27
N ALA A 192 -20.37 -0.42 -4.00
CA ALA A 192 -19.29 -1.04 -4.76
C ALA A 192 -19.56 -0.95 -6.25
N ILE A 193 -18.55 -0.48 -7.02
CA ILE A 193 -18.59 -0.40 -8.48
C ILE A 193 -17.55 -1.36 -9.04
N ILE A 194 -17.99 -2.32 -9.85
CA ILE A 194 -17.10 -3.21 -10.61
C ILE A 194 -17.14 -2.76 -12.06
N THR A 195 -16.00 -2.31 -12.59
CA THR A 195 -15.91 -1.77 -13.96
C THR A 195 -15.92 -2.87 -15.01
N SER A 196 -14.78 -3.50 -15.24
CA SER A 196 -14.65 -4.63 -16.15
C SER A 196 -13.69 -5.65 -15.58
N ILE A 197 -13.97 -6.93 -15.79
CA ILE A 197 -13.08 -8.03 -15.38
C ILE A 197 -12.43 -8.61 -16.62
N ASP A 198 -11.11 -8.64 -16.65
CA ASP A 198 -10.31 -9.27 -17.69
C ASP A 198 -9.07 -9.95 -17.10
N LEU A 199 -8.29 -10.64 -17.94
CA LEU A 199 -7.08 -11.32 -17.53
C LEU A 199 -5.99 -10.30 -17.23
N ASP A 200 -5.55 -10.26 -15.97
CA ASP A 200 -4.47 -9.42 -15.48
C ASP A 200 -3.92 -10.03 -14.19
N HIS A 201 -2.64 -9.79 -13.88
CA HIS A 201 -1.99 -10.29 -12.67
C HIS A 201 -2.25 -11.77 -12.37
N MET A 202 -2.17 -12.61 -13.39
CA MET A 202 -2.59 -14.02 -13.35
C MET A 202 -1.82 -14.84 -12.31
N GLU A 203 -0.60 -14.44 -11.98
CA GLU A 203 0.23 -15.04 -10.92
C GLU A 203 -0.37 -14.88 -9.52
N TYR A 204 -1.26 -13.89 -9.29
CA TYR A 204 -1.88 -13.63 -7.99
C TYR A 204 -3.38 -13.93 -7.99
N LEU A 205 -4.07 -13.66 -9.09
CA LEU A 205 -5.53 -13.66 -9.16
C LEU A 205 -6.11 -14.90 -9.85
N GLY A 206 -5.27 -15.62 -10.61
CA GLY A 206 -5.69 -16.79 -11.37
C GLY A 206 -5.79 -16.51 -12.87
N ASP A 207 -6.09 -17.55 -13.63
CA ASP A 207 -5.97 -17.64 -15.08
C ASP A 207 -7.32 -17.54 -15.85
N SER A 208 -8.37 -17.16 -15.15
CA SER A 208 -9.68 -16.93 -15.77
C SER A 208 -10.43 -15.75 -15.15
N ARG A 209 -11.36 -15.15 -15.91
CA ARG A 209 -12.16 -14.03 -15.43
C ARG A 209 -12.99 -14.36 -14.19
N GLU A 210 -13.45 -15.60 -14.07
CA GLU A 210 -14.22 -16.11 -12.93
C GLU A 210 -13.38 -16.19 -11.64
N LYS A 211 -12.06 -16.42 -11.76
CA LYS A 211 -11.15 -16.44 -10.63
C LYS A 211 -10.73 -15.02 -10.22
N ILE A 212 -10.62 -14.12 -11.20
CA ILE A 212 -10.18 -12.74 -11.00
C ILE A 212 -11.31 -11.88 -10.41
N GLY A 213 -12.55 -12.07 -10.85
CA GLY A 213 -13.76 -11.35 -10.40
C GLY A 213 -14.44 -12.05 -9.25
#